data_c3ba4fac7e9cd4e0f5fe5c33596f58f1
#
_entry.id   c3ba4fac7e9cd4e0f5fe5c33596f58f1
#
_cell.length_a   1.000
_cell.length_b   1.000
_cell.length_c   1.000
_cell.angle_alpha   90.00
_cell.angle_beta   90.00
_cell.angle_gamma   90.00
#
_symmetry.space_group_name_H-M   'P 1'
#
loop_
_entity.id
_entity.type
_entity.pdbx_description
1 polymer ?
#
loop_
_entity_poly.entity_id
_entity_poly.type
_entity_poly.pdbx_seq_one_letter_code
_entity_poly.pdbx_strand_id
1 'polypeptide(L)' 'PSYNYWVAKGLLLQAQISMDKKDFVEATQTLLSIIEYYPIKTDQIIEQAQKMLDEVEVLKNPALAPEEKKDLKIEIKN' A
#
# COMPACT_ATOMS: atom_id res chain seq x y z
N PRO A 1 -3.32 -18.57 12.65
CA PRO A 1 -4.50 -18.16 11.90
C PRO A 1 -4.11 -17.58 10.55
N SER A 2 -4.91 -17.89 9.56
CA SER A 2 -4.67 -17.34 8.24
C SER A 2 -5.96 -16.74 7.72
N TYR A 3 -5.82 -15.74 6.87
CA TYR A 3 -6.97 -15.08 6.25
C TYR A 3 -7.41 -15.88 5.02
N ASN A 4 -8.71 -15.99 4.81
CA ASN A 4 -9.19 -16.52 3.55
C ASN A 4 -9.32 -15.38 2.53
N TYR A 5 -9.66 -15.76 1.30
CA TYR A 5 -9.71 -14.81 0.19
C TYR A 5 -10.65 -13.63 0.49
N TRP A 6 -11.84 -13.93 1.00
CA TRP A 6 -12.83 -12.86 1.21
C TRP A 6 -12.42 -11.93 2.33
N VAL A 7 -11.79 -12.46 3.37
CA VAL A 7 -11.28 -11.63 4.45
C VAL A 7 -10.18 -10.72 3.90
N ALA A 8 -9.27 -11.28 3.12
CA ALA A 8 -8.18 -10.49 2.55
C ALA A 8 -8.72 -9.39 1.63
N LYS A 9 -9.72 -9.71 0.81
CA LYS A 9 -10.32 -8.70 -0.06
C LYS A 9 -10.96 -7.58 0.76
N GLY A 10 -11.67 -7.94 1.82
CA GLY A 10 -12.27 -6.94 2.70
C GLY A 10 -11.22 -6.06 3.36
N LEU A 11 -10.10 -6.66 3.76
CA LEU A 11 -9.03 -5.89 4.38
C LEU A 11 -8.35 -4.96 3.39
N LEU A 12 -8.20 -5.38 2.13
CA LEU A 12 -7.68 -4.48 1.11
C LEU A 12 -8.58 -3.26 0.96
N LEU A 13 -9.88 -3.47 0.96
CA LEU A 13 -10.83 -2.37 0.88
C LEU A 13 -10.74 -1.48 2.10
N GLN A 14 -10.63 -2.07 3.28
CA GLN A 14 -10.50 -1.29 4.50
C GLN A 14 -9.22 -0.47 4.50
N ALA A 15 -8.13 -1.03 4.01
CA ALA A 15 -6.88 -0.29 3.90
C ALA A 15 -7.05 0.91 2.96
N GLN A 16 -7.76 0.72 1.86
CA GLN A 16 -8.00 1.83 0.95
C GLN A 16 -8.80 2.94 1.62
N ILE A 17 -9.81 2.58 2.40
CA ILE A 17 -10.60 3.56 3.13
C ILE A 17 -9.73 4.31 4.12
N SER A 18 -8.85 3.61 4.82
CA SER A 18 -7.93 4.24 5.76
C SER A 18 -6.99 5.20 5.04
N MET A 19 -6.49 4.82 3.87
CA MET A 19 -5.64 5.70 3.08
C MET A 19 -6.39 6.97 2.66
N ASP A 20 -7.65 6.81 2.25
CA ASP A 20 -8.45 7.95 1.84
C ASP A 20 -8.69 8.91 3.00
N LYS A 21 -8.79 8.37 4.20
CA LYS A 21 -8.94 9.19 5.40
C LYS A 21 -7.61 9.71 5.92
N LYS A 22 -6.51 9.33 5.27
CA LYS A 22 -5.16 9.69 5.68
C LYS A 22 -4.79 9.08 7.03
N ASP A 23 -5.41 7.96 7.38
CA ASP A 23 -5.03 7.19 8.55
C ASP A 23 -3.99 6.16 8.11
N PHE A 24 -2.77 6.63 7.95
CA PHE A 24 -1.73 5.80 7.36
C PHE A 24 -1.21 4.73 8.31
N VAL A 25 -1.33 4.96 9.61
CA VAL A 25 -0.93 3.94 10.59
C VAL A 25 -1.84 2.72 10.44
N GLU A 26 -3.15 2.96 10.41
CA GLU A 26 -4.08 1.84 10.29
C GLU A 26 -3.94 1.17 8.92
N ALA A 27 -3.77 1.94 7.85
CA ALA A 27 -3.59 1.38 6.52
C ALA A 27 -2.37 0.45 6.50
N THR A 28 -1.26 0.91 7.07
CA THR A 28 -0.03 0.13 7.11
C THR A 28 -0.24 -1.17 7.87
N GLN A 29 -0.85 -1.10 9.04
CA GLN A 29 -1.07 -2.29 9.86
C GLN A 29 -1.96 -3.30 9.16
N THR A 30 -3.02 -2.82 8.51
CA THR A 30 -3.94 -3.69 7.79
C THR A 30 -3.23 -4.39 6.64
N LEU A 31 -2.45 -3.64 5.86
CA LEU A 31 -1.75 -4.22 4.71
C LEU A 31 -0.68 -5.21 5.14
N LEU A 32 0.05 -4.90 6.20
CA LEU A 32 1.06 -5.83 6.69
C LEU A 32 0.44 -7.13 7.19
N SER A 33 -0.75 -7.05 7.80
CA SER A 33 -1.41 -8.26 8.26
C SER A 33 -1.83 -9.16 7.10
N ILE A 34 -2.24 -8.56 5.99
CA ILE A 34 -2.56 -9.35 4.80
C ILE A 34 -1.32 -10.09 4.31
N ILE A 35 -0.21 -9.37 4.20
CA ILE A 35 1.04 -9.97 3.73
C ILE A 35 1.47 -11.11 4.65
N GLU A 36 1.30 -10.93 5.95
CA GLU A 36 1.74 -11.93 6.90
C GLU A 36 0.82 -13.14 6.97
N TYR A 37 -0.49 -12.94 6.90
CA TYR A 37 -1.44 -14.00 7.23
C TYR A 37 -2.20 -14.57 6.04
N TYR A 38 -2.09 -13.97 4.86
CA TYR A 38 -2.73 -14.53 3.68
C TYR A 38 -1.77 -15.51 3.01
N PRO A 39 -2.14 -16.81 2.94
CA PRO A 39 -1.16 -17.82 2.53
C PRO A 39 -0.96 -17.97 1.03
N ILE A 40 -1.88 -17.48 0.22
CA ILE A 40 -1.83 -17.73 -1.21
C ILE A 40 -1.03 -16.64 -1.90
N LYS A 41 -0.05 -17.04 -2.71
CA LYS A 41 0.87 -16.10 -3.34
C LYS A 41 0.61 -15.91 -4.83
N THR A 42 -0.37 -16.64 -5.38
CA THR A 42 -0.52 -16.68 -6.82
C THR A 42 -1.76 -15.95 -7.34
N ASP A 43 -2.62 -15.43 -6.46
CA ASP A 43 -3.83 -14.75 -6.88
C ASP A 43 -3.73 -13.23 -6.79
N GLN A 44 -2.51 -12.71 -6.62
CA GLN A 44 -2.20 -11.29 -6.67
C GLN A 44 -2.68 -10.48 -5.46
N ILE A 45 -3.24 -11.11 -4.45
CA ILE A 45 -3.66 -10.40 -3.26
C ILE A 45 -2.44 -9.82 -2.52
N ILE A 46 -1.39 -10.61 -2.35
CA ILE A 46 -0.18 -10.15 -1.67
C ILE A 46 0.46 -9.02 -2.48
N GLU A 47 0.51 -9.17 -3.79
CA GLU A 47 1.10 -8.15 -4.64
C GLU A 47 0.32 -6.84 -4.56
N GLN A 48 -1.00 -6.93 -4.51
CA GLN A 48 -1.83 -5.75 -4.39
C GLN A 48 -1.61 -5.08 -3.04
N ALA A 49 -1.52 -5.87 -1.97
CA ALA A 49 -1.25 -5.33 -0.64
C ALA A 49 0.11 -4.64 -0.60
N GLN A 50 1.11 -5.24 -1.22
CA GLN A 50 2.45 -4.67 -1.27
C GLN A 50 2.45 -3.35 -2.04
N LYS A 51 1.74 -3.31 -3.15
CA LYS A 51 1.64 -2.09 -3.94
C LYS A 51 0.98 -0.98 -3.16
N MET A 52 -0.10 -1.29 -2.45
CA MET A 52 -0.78 -0.31 -1.63
C MET A 52 0.11 0.17 -0.49
N LEU A 53 0.91 -0.74 0.08
CA LEU A 53 1.84 -0.37 1.13
C LEU A 53 2.87 0.63 0.62
N ASP A 54 3.37 0.41 -0.59
CA ASP A 54 4.29 1.36 -1.21
C ASP A 54 3.61 2.72 -1.41
N GLU A 55 2.35 2.71 -1.81
CA GLU A 55 1.60 3.95 -1.97
C GLU A 55 1.46 4.70 -0.64
N VAL A 56 1.21 3.97 0.44
CA VAL A 56 1.12 4.59 1.75
C VAL A 56 2.43 5.29 2.11
N GLU A 57 3.56 4.63 1.82
CA GLU A 57 4.85 5.24 2.12
C GLU A 57 5.06 6.53 1.35
N VAL A 58 4.67 6.55 0.09
CA VAL A 58 4.78 7.75 -0.72
C VAL A 58 3.87 8.86 -0.18
N LEU A 59 2.65 8.51 0.21
CA LEU A 59 1.71 9.50 0.74
C LEU A 59 2.18 10.08 2.07
N LYS A 60 2.81 9.25 2.90
CA LYS A 60 3.36 9.72 4.17
C LYS A 60 4.58 10.59 3.96
N ASN A 61 5.36 10.31 2.92
CA ASN A 61 6.63 10.99 2.67
C ASN A 61 6.81 11.14 1.17
N PRO A 62 6.24 12.20 0.58
CA PRO A 62 6.30 12.37 -0.88
C PRO A 62 7.72 12.39 -1.45
N ALA A 63 8.72 12.67 -0.62
CA ALA A 63 10.11 12.65 -1.09
C ALA A 63 10.55 11.27 -1.53
N LEU A 64 9.83 10.22 -1.14
CA LEU A 64 10.15 8.85 -1.53
C LEU A 64 9.63 8.49 -2.91
N ALA A 65 8.79 9.31 -3.52
CA ALA A 65 8.22 9.02 -4.82
C ALA A 65 9.29 9.23 -5.90
N PRO A 66 9.81 8.16 -6.50
CA PRO A 66 10.94 8.33 -7.44
C PRO A 66 10.56 9.09 -8.69
N GLU A 67 9.36 8.84 -9.21
CA GLU A 67 8.94 9.48 -10.44
C GLU A 67 8.72 10.96 -10.26
N GLU A 68 8.10 11.34 -9.15
CA GLU A 68 7.92 12.75 -8.87
C GLU A 68 9.25 13.46 -8.68
N LYS A 69 10.17 12.80 -8.01
CA LYS A 69 11.50 13.39 -7.85
C LYS A 69 12.19 13.58 -9.18
N LYS A 70 12.03 12.65 -10.09
CA LYS A 70 12.61 12.78 -11.41
C LYS A 70 12.03 13.97 -12.15
N ASP A 71 10.72 14.13 -12.08
CA ASP A 71 10.08 15.24 -12.74
C ASP A 71 10.54 16.57 -12.17
N LEU A 72 10.64 16.66 -10.87
CA LEU A 72 11.09 17.88 -10.23
C LEU A 72 12.53 18.20 -10.61
N LYS A 73 13.38 17.19 -10.67
CA LYS A 73 14.77 17.41 -11.06
C LYS A 73 14.86 17.95 -12.47
N ILE A 74 14.06 17.41 -13.36
CA ILE A 74 14.07 17.86 -14.74
C ILE A 74 13.67 19.32 -14.81
N GLU A 75 12.64 19.71 -14.09
CA GLU A 75 12.19 21.08 -14.08
C GLU A 75 13.25 22.02 -13.53
N ILE A 76 13.90 21.59 -12.47
CA ILE A 76 14.92 22.43 -11.84
C ILE A 76 16.09 22.67 -12.78
N LYS A 77 16.46 21.64 -13.51
CA LYS A 77 17.58 21.77 -14.43
C LYS A 77 17.28 22.73 -15.57
N ASN A 78 16.05 22.81 -15.93
CA ASN A 78 15.64 23.66 -17.04
C ASN A 78 15.33 25.06 -16.55
#